data_37e7fe494f681401358b7888aa7d0270
#
_entry.id   37e7fe494f681401358b7888aa7d0270
#
_cell.length_a   1.000
_cell.length_b   1.000
_cell.length_c   1.000
_cell.angle_alpha   90.00
_cell.angle_beta   90.00
_cell.angle_gamma   90.00
#
_symmetry.space_group_name_H-M   'P 1'
#
loop_
_entity.id
_entity.type
_entity.pdbx_description
1 polymer ?
#
loop_
_entity_poly.entity_id
_entity_poly.type
_entity_poly.pdbx_seq_one_letter_code
_entity_poly.pdbx_strand_id
1 'polypeptide(L)'
;MKRKIIILHFNMELGGAESSLLGLLDTIDYDRYDVDLFLYAHEGELMSMLNPNARLLPEMKAYRALTESMKQNFAQGCIPIGMARAAAKVRSSLSRGPMQSGHNYKQYFHKLCIPYLPDIPGDYDLAISFNDPHYIVGKKASAKVRMSWFHTD
;
A
#
# COMPACT_ATOMS: atom_id res chain seq x y z
N MET A 1 19.48 -17.73 10.81
CA MET A 1 18.96 -16.34 10.72
C MET A 1 17.71 -16.38 9.83
N LYS A 2 16.56 -15.91 10.31
CA LYS A 2 15.33 -15.86 9.51
C LYS A 2 15.46 -14.82 8.39
N ARG A 3 14.81 -15.06 7.26
CA ARG A 3 14.72 -14.06 6.19
C ARG A 3 13.58 -13.09 6.51
N LYS A 4 13.80 -11.81 6.21
CA LYS A 4 12.83 -10.75 6.50
C LYS A 4 11.98 -10.45 5.28
N ILE A 5 10.67 -10.51 5.46
CA ILE A 5 9.68 -10.20 4.42
C ILE A 5 8.83 -9.02 4.87
N ILE A 6 8.58 -8.08 3.98
CA ILE A 6 7.55 -7.06 4.19
C ILE A 6 6.45 -7.20 3.14
N ILE A 7 5.21 -7.14 3.59
CA ILE A 7 4.01 -7.14 2.74
C ILE A 7 3.32 -5.79 2.90
N LEU A 8 3.05 -5.12 1.79
CA LEU A 8 2.36 -3.84 1.76
C LEU A 8 0.95 -4.02 1.20
N HIS A 9 -0.03 -3.44 1.88
CA HIS A 9 -1.42 -3.42 1.43
C HIS A 9 -2.13 -2.13 1.90
N PHE A 10 -3.30 -1.80 1.35
CA PHE A 10 -4.02 -0.58 1.70
C PHE A 10 -4.62 -0.63 3.12
N ASN A 11 -5.55 -1.53 3.33
CA ASN A 11 -6.31 -1.73 4.57
C ASN A 11 -6.86 -3.16 4.60
N MET A 12 -7.70 -3.50 5.58
CA MET A 12 -8.25 -4.84 5.75
C MET A 12 -9.79 -4.82 5.73
N GLU A 13 -10.38 -4.14 4.73
CA GLU A 13 -11.82 -4.19 4.50
C GLU A 13 -12.26 -5.57 3.98
N LEU A 14 -13.58 -5.81 3.88
CA LEU A 14 -14.10 -7.05 3.31
C LEU A 14 -13.86 -7.08 1.79
N GLY A 15 -12.97 -7.99 1.37
CA GLY A 15 -12.65 -8.17 -0.04
C GLY A 15 -11.89 -9.45 -0.33
N GLY A 16 -11.85 -9.84 -1.61
CA GLY A 16 -11.15 -11.05 -2.04
C GLY A 16 -9.63 -10.95 -1.89
N ALA A 17 -9.06 -9.77 -2.11
CA ALA A 17 -7.63 -9.54 -1.94
C ALA A 17 -7.22 -9.64 -0.47
N GLU A 18 -8.00 -9.04 0.42
CA GLU A 18 -7.77 -9.06 1.87
C GLU A 18 -7.92 -10.48 2.44
N SER A 19 -8.95 -11.21 2.01
CA SER A 19 -9.13 -12.63 2.37
C SER A 19 -7.96 -13.49 1.89
N SER A 20 -7.45 -13.23 0.68
CA SER A 20 -6.25 -13.92 0.15
C SER A 20 -5.00 -13.54 0.93
N LEU A 21 -4.88 -12.29 1.38
CA LEU A 21 -3.77 -11.85 2.23
C LEU A 21 -3.79 -12.58 3.57
N LEU A 22 -4.95 -12.74 4.20
CA LEU A 22 -5.10 -13.54 5.43
C LEU A 22 -4.64 -14.98 5.20
N GLY A 23 -5.13 -15.62 4.13
CA GLY A 23 -4.70 -16.97 3.77
C GLY A 23 -3.19 -17.08 3.52
N LEU A 24 -2.59 -16.09 2.87
CA LEU A 24 -1.13 -16.02 2.69
C LEU A 24 -0.42 -15.95 4.04
N LEU A 25 -0.84 -15.04 4.93
CA LEU A 25 -0.25 -14.88 6.27
C LEU A 25 -0.36 -16.16 7.10
N ASP A 26 -1.45 -16.92 6.97
CA ASP A 26 -1.63 -18.18 7.70
C ASP A 26 -0.77 -19.34 7.16
N THR A 27 -0.30 -19.25 5.92
CA THR A 27 0.51 -20.32 5.30
C THR A 27 2.01 -20.08 5.40
N ILE A 28 2.45 -18.91 5.84
CA ILE A 28 3.88 -18.60 5.97
C ILE A 28 4.49 -19.41 7.13
N ASP A 29 5.67 -19.96 6.87
CA ASP A 29 6.50 -20.62 7.89
C ASP A 29 7.26 -19.58 8.73
N TYR A 30 6.67 -19.16 9.85
CA TYR A 30 7.25 -18.16 10.75
C TYR A 30 8.50 -18.65 11.51
N ASP A 31 8.83 -19.92 11.45
CA ASP A 31 10.13 -20.41 11.96
C ASP A 31 11.29 -20.04 11.02
N ARG A 32 10.99 -19.84 9.75
CA ARG A 32 11.96 -19.49 8.71
C ARG A 32 11.95 -18.02 8.31
N TYR A 33 10.81 -17.34 8.49
CA TYR A 33 10.59 -15.97 8.02
C TYR A 33 10.11 -15.05 9.14
N ASP A 34 10.70 -13.86 9.22
CA ASP A 34 10.17 -12.74 9.98
C ASP A 34 9.34 -11.89 9.02
N VAL A 35 8.05 -11.73 9.31
CA VAL A 35 7.11 -11.06 8.43
C VAL A 35 6.61 -9.77 9.05
N ASP A 36 6.83 -8.66 8.35
CA ASP A 36 6.25 -7.37 8.64
C ASP A 36 5.09 -7.11 7.68
N LEU A 37 3.96 -6.68 8.23
CA LEU A 37 2.80 -6.21 7.47
C LEU A 37 2.74 -4.68 7.59
N PHE A 38 2.76 -3.99 6.47
CA PHE A 38 2.61 -2.54 6.41
C PHE A 38 1.29 -2.19 5.72
N LEU A 39 0.31 -1.78 6.52
CA LEU A 39 -0.96 -1.28 6.02
C LEU A 39 -0.92 0.25 5.95
N TYR A 40 -1.47 0.81 4.87
CA TYR A 40 -1.54 2.27 4.72
C TYR A 40 -2.56 2.88 5.69
N ALA A 41 -3.65 2.15 5.99
CA ALA A 41 -4.61 2.49 7.03
C ALA A 41 -4.92 1.26 7.88
N HIS A 42 -4.89 1.41 9.20
CA HIS A 42 -5.27 0.38 10.15
C HIS A 42 -6.79 0.38 10.33
N GLU A 43 -7.51 -0.02 9.30
CA GLU A 43 -8.97 -0.04 9.27
C GLU A 43 -9.48 -1.24 8.45
N GLY A 44 -10.74 -1.59 8.70
CA GLY A 44 -11.43 -2.69 8.04
C GLY A 44 -11.78 -3.83 9.00
N GLU A 45 -12.82 -4.58 8.64
CA GLU A 45 -13.41 -5.63 9.47
C GLU A 45 -12.48 -6.82 9.66
N LEU A 46 -11.58 -7.07 8.69
CA LEU A 46 -10.64 -8.18 8.72
C LEU A 46 -9.38 -7.91 9.56
N MET A 47 -9.22 -6.70 10.12
CA MET A 47 -8.08 -6.37 11.00
C MET A 47 -7.94 -7.35 12.19
N SER A 48 -9.06 -7.76 12.79
CA SER A 48 -9.06 -8.69 13.92
C SER A 48 -8.66 -10.12 13.57
N MET A 49 -8.61 -10.45 12.28
CA MET A 49 -8.26 -11.77 11.77
C MET A 49 -6.78 -11.88 11.34
N LEU A 50 -6.02 -10.81 11.50
CA LEU A 50 -4.59 -10.83 11.15
C LEU A 50 -3.84 -11.87 11.99
N ASN A 51 -2.97 -12.63 11.33
CA ASN A 51 -2.14 -13.63 12.00
C ASN A 51 -1.21 -12.94 13.02
N PRO A 52 -1.23 -13.32 14.31
CA PRO A 52 -0.46 -12.66 15.36
C PRO A 52 1.07 -12.83 15.20
N ASN A 53 1.53 -13.77 14.38
CA ASN A 53 2.94 -13.94 14.10
C ASN A 53 3.46 -12.94 13.04
N ALA A 54 2.59 -12.32 12.27
CA ALA A 54 2.95 -11.21 11.39
C ALA A 54 2.99 -9.91 12.20
N ARG A 55 4.12 -9.23 12.18
CA ARG A 55 4.28 -7.98 12.89
C ARG A 55 3.64 -6.83 12.11
N LEU A 56 2.51 -6.30 12.59
CA LEU A 56 1.92 -5.09 12.04
C LEU A 56 2.78 -3.88 12.38
N LEU A 57 3.30 -3.20 11.33
CA LEU A 57 4.07 -1.97 11.51
C LEU A 57 3.15 -0.79 11.85
N PRO A 58 3.64 0.23 12.57
CA PRO A 58 2.84 1.42 12.90
C PRO A 58 2.30 2.10 11.65
N GLU A 59 1.06 2.57 11.75
CA GLU A 59 0.44 3.38 10.69
C GLU A 59 1.20 4.71 10.52
N MET A 60 1.46 5.09 9.28
CA MET A 60 2.09 6.35 8.95
C MET A 60 1.08 7.32 8.33
N LYS A 61 0.93 8.51 8.90
CA LYS A 61 -0.02 9.54 8.46
C LYS A 61 0.03 9.82 6.95
N ALA A 62 1.22 9.87 6.37
CA ALA A 62 1.38 10.13 4.94
C ALA A 62 0.82 9.00 4.06
N TYR A 63 0.94 7.75 4.51
CA TYR A 63 0.37 6.60 3.80
C TYR A 63 -1.14 6.50 4.00
N ARG A 64 -1.62 6.75 5.22
CA ARG A 64 -3.07 6.85 5.48
C ARG A 64 -3.72 7.89 4.57
N ALA A 65 -3.08 9.02 4.33
CA ALA A 65 -3.59 10.05 3.42
C ALA A 65 -3.82 9.55 1.97
N LEU A 66 -3.20 8.44 1.56
CA LEU A 66 -3.45 7.82 0.26
C LEU A 66 -4.82 7.15 0.18
N THR A 67 -5.38 6.69 1.30
CA THR A 67 -6.71 6.06 1.35
C THR A 67 -7.83 7.08 1.52
N GLU A 68 -7.51 8.28 1.99
CA GLU A 68 -8.47 9.33 2.34
C GLU A 68 -8.85 10.23 1.15
N SER A 69 -9.94 10.97 1.32
CA SER A 69 -10.39 11.96 0.33
C SER A 69 -9.49 13.21 0.32
N MET A 70 -9.55 13.97 -0.77
CA MET A 70 -8.82 15.24 -0.88
C MET A 70 -9.17 16.23 0.24
N LYS A 71 -10.46 16.30 0.63
CA LYS A 71 -10.94 17.15 1.72
C LYS A 71 -10.31 16.77 3.06
N GLN A 72 -10.25 15.46 3.36
CA GLN A 72 -9.60 14.94 4.57
C GLN A 72 -8.10 15.23 4.57
N ASN A 73 -7.42 15.05 3.42
CA ASN A 73 -5.99 15.36 3.31
C ASN A 73 -5.69 16.82 3.68
N PHE A 74 -6.50 17.78 3.19
CA PHE A 74 -6.33 19.19 3.55
C PHE A 74 -6.66 19.46 5.02
N ALA A 75 -7.74 18.88 5.54
CA ALA A 75 -8.14 19.05 6.94
C ALA A 75 -7.10 18.51 7.92
N GLN A 76 -6.38 17.45 7.55
CA GLN A 76 -5.35 16.83 8.36
C GLN A 76 -3.94 17.40 8.13
N GLY A 77 -3.80 18.39 7.26
CA GLY A 77 -2.51 19.02 6.96
C GLY A 77 -1.62 18.20 6.01
N CYS A 78 -2.16 17.15 5.35
CA CYS A 78 -1.47 16.40 4.29
C CYS A 78 -1.57 17.13 2.94
N ILE A 79 -1.28 18.43 2.94
CA ILE A 79 -1.46 19.35 1.80
C ILE A 79 -0.76 18.84 0.52
N PRO A 80 0.52 18.37 0.55
CA PRO A 80 1.18 17.91 -0.66
C PRO A 80 0.47 16.71 -1.31
N ILE A 81 -0.07 15.78 -0.51
CA ILE A 81 -0.81 14.61 -0.99
C ILE A 81 -2.17 15.05 -1.58
N GLY A 82 -2.86 15.98 -0.92
CA GLY A 82 -4.08 16.57 -1.44
C GLY A 82 -3.87 17.27 -2.79
N MET A 83 -2.78 18.03 -2.94
CA MET A 83 -2.39 18.68 -4.21
C MET A 83 -2.00 17.65 -5.28
N ALA A 84 -1.24 16.61 -4.93
CA ALA A 84 -0.92 15.54 -5.85
C ALA A 84 -2.18 14.82 -6.37
N ARG A 85 -3.20 14.66 -5.51
CA ARG A 85 -4.51 14.12 -5.89
C ARG A 85 -5.25 15.03 -6.88
N ALA A 86 -5.24 16.34 -6.64
CA ALA A 86 -5.84 17.31 -7.56
C ALA A 86 -5.11 17.31 -8.93
N ALA A 87 -3.78 17.34 -8.92
CA ALA A 87 -2.95 17.29 -10.14
C ALA A 87 -3.17 16.00 -10.93
N ALA A 88 -3.27 14.84 -10.25
CA ALA A 88 -3.59 13.56 -10.88
C ALA A 88 -4.97 13.58 -11.56
N LYS A 89 -5.96 14.21 -10.93
CA LYS A 89 -7.32 14.36 -11.49
C LYS A 89 -7.31 15.19 -12.76
N VAL A 90 -6.63 16.33 -12.76
CA VAL A 90 -6.46 17.18 -13.96
C VAL A 90 -5.73 16.40 -15.06
N ARG A 91 -4.60 15.74 -14.73
CA ARG A 91 -3.82 14.99 -15.71
C ARG A 91 -4.60 13.82 -16.30
N SER A 92 -5.40 13.12 -15.51
CA SER A 92 -6.23 12.01 -16.01
C SER A 92 -7.36 12.50 -16.93
N SER A 93 -7.93 13.68 -16.67
CA SER A 93 -8.98 14.26 -17.52
C SER A 93 -8.45 14.74 -18.88
N LEU A 94 -7.18 15.09 -18.95
CA LEU A 94 -6.51 15.47 -20.20
C LEU A 94 -6.06 14.24 -21.02
N SER A 95 -6.01 13.07 -20.42
CA SER A 95 -5.68 11.79 -21.10
C SER A 95 -6.92 11.30 -21.85
N ARG A 96 -6.88 11.38 -23.20
CA ARG A 96 -7.99 11.00 -24.05
C ARG A 96 -8.25 9.48 -24.00
N GLY A 97 -9.44 9.06 -23.53
CA GLY A 97 -9.95 7.69 -23.62
C GLY A 97 -10.94 7.36 -22.49
N PRO A 98 -12.23 7.08 -22.78
CA PRO A 98 -13.28 6.94 -21.75
C PRO A 98 -13.12 5.69 -20.88
N MET A 99 -12.41 4.67 -21.31
CA MET A 99 -12.29 3.39 -20.59
C MET A 99 -11.05 3.27 -19.68
N GLN A 100 -10.13 4.25 -19.72
CA GLN A 100 -8.86 4.22 -18.98
C GLN A 100 -8.74 5.29 -17.89
N SER A 101 -9.72 6.16 -17.71
CA SER A 101 -9.60 7.34 -16.87
C SER A 101 -9.39 7.03 -15.38
N GLY A 102 -10.08 6.02 -14.84
CA GLY A 102 -9.96 5.65 -13.43
C GLY A 102 -8.63 4.99 -13.09
N HIS A 103 -8.16 4.11 -13.96
CA HIS A 103 -6.87 3.43 -13.79
C HIS A 103 -5.70 4.41 -13.96
N ASN A 104 -5.76 5.27 -14.98
CA ASN A 104 -4.77 6.31 -15.19
C ASN A 104 -4.69 7.29 -14.02
N TYR A 105 -5.85 7.67 -13.44
CA TYR A 105 -5.90 8.53 -12.26
C TYR A 105 -5.11 7.92 -11.09
N LYS A 106 -5.39 6.66 -10.72
CA LYS A 106 -4.69 5.99 -9.62
C LYS A 106 -3.17 5.96 -9.85
N GLN A 107 -2.74 5.62 -11.06
CA GLN A 107 -1.32 5.59 -11.40
C GLN A 107 -0.64 6.96 -11.29
N TYR A 108 -1.28 8.03 -11.82
CA TYR A 108 -0.72 9.39 -11.70
C TYR A 108 -0.68 9.83 -10.24
N PHE A 109 -1.74 9.58 -9.49
CA PHE A 109 -1.82 9.93 -8.08
C PHE A 109 -0.68 9.27 -7.27
N HIS A 110 -0.52 7.96 -7.36
CA HIS A 110 0.53 7.26 -6.63
C HIS A 110 1.93 7.75 -7.02
N LYS A 111 2.20 7.95 -8.31
CA LYS A 111 3.49 8.46 -8.78
C LYS A 111 3.78 9.86 -8.24
N LEU A 112 2.78 10.74 -8.23
CA LEU A 112 2.93 12.11 -7.73
C LEU A 112 3.06 12.17 -6.21
N CYS A 113 2.57 11.17 -5.47
CA CYS A 113 2.70 11.11 -4.02
C CYS A 113 4.07 10.62 -3.55
N ILE A 114 4.81 9.84 -4.35
CA ILE A 114 6.09 9.23 -3.93
C ILE A 114 7.05 10.20 -3.24
N PRO A 115 7.29 11.44 -3.74
CA PRO A 115 8.23 12.37 -3.10
C PRO A 115 7.80 12.80 -1.69
N TYR A 116 6.53 12.69 -1.36
CA TYR A 116 5.94 13.14 -0.10
C TYR A 116 5.74 12.01 0.92
N LEU A 117 6.04 10.78 0.53
CA LEU A 117 5.98 9.62 1.42
C LEU A 117 7.34 9.41 2.09
N PRO A 118 7.38 9.18 3.40
CA PRO A 118 8.60 8.73 4.08
C PRO A 118 8.99 7.33 3.61
N ASP A 119 10.26 6.98 3.77
CA ASP A 119 10.71 5.61 3.54
C ASP A 119 10.15 4.68 4.62
N ILE A 120 9.83 3.45 4.22
CA ILE A 120 9.33 2.44 5.13
C ILE A 120 10.51 1.88 5.93
N PRO A 121 10.45 1.84 7.27
CA PRO A 121 11.57 1.44 8.09
C PRO A 121 11.89 -0.05 7.93
N GLY A 122 13.17 -0.36 7.98
CA GLY A 122 13.70 -1.72 7.93
C GLY A 122 14.33 -2.08 6.60
N ASP A 123 15.16 -3.13 6.66
CA ASP A 123 15.80 -3.76 5.49
C ASP A 123 15.27 -5.19 5.35
N TYR A 124 14.86 -5.55 4.15
CA TYR A 124 14.17 -6.80 3.87
C TYR A 124 14.87 -7.63 2.81
N ASP A 125 14.72 -8.94 2.89
CA ASP A 125 15.13 -9.84 1.81
C ASP A 125 14.10 -9.81 0.68
N LEU A 126 12.80 -9.68 1.01
CA LEU A 126 11.70 -9.62 0.05
C LEU A 126 10.69 -8.54 0.48
N ALA A 127 10.29 -7.70 -0.48
CA ALA A 127 9.16 -6.79 -0.31
C ALA A 127 8.06 -7.15 -1.31
N ILE A 128 6.84 -7.34 -0.82
CA ILE A 128 5.66 -7.72 -1.60
C ILE A 128 4.69 -6.55 -1.61
N SER A 129 4.37 -6.04 -2.80
CA SER A 129 3.22 -5.18 -3.00
C SER A 129 2.01 -6.05 -3.27
N PHE A 130 1.09 -6.15 -2.31
CA PHE A 130 -0.10 -6.96 -2.44
C PHE A 130 -1.25 -6.12 -2.98
N ASN A 131 -1.67 -6.42 -4.20
CA ASN A 131 -2.75 -5.80 -4.97
C ASN A 131 -2.46 -4.41 -5.56
N ASP A 132 -1.87 -3.44 -4.92
CA ASP A 132 -1.50 -2.08 -5.43
C ASP A 132 -1.16 -1.14 -4.25
N PRO A 133 -0.42 -0.06 -4.42
CA PRO A 133 0.30 0.44 -5.59
C PRO A 133 1.77 -0.04 -5.62
N HIS A 134 2.12 -0.75 -6.64
CA HIS A 134 3.45 -1.38 -6.79
C HIS A 134 4.62 -0.37 -6.85
N TYR A 135 4.38 0.86 -7.28
CA TYR A 135 5.40 1.93 -7.32
C TYR A 135 5.98 2.25 -5.94
N ILE A 136 5.16 2.18 -4.90
CA ILE A 136 5.56 2.55 -3.54
C ILE A 136 6.58 1.53 -3.03
N VAL A 137 6.34 0.24 -3.20
CA VAL A 137 7.30 -0.81 -2.82
C VAL A 137 8.64 -0.59 -3.52
N GLY A 138 8.61 -0.26 -4.82
CA GLY A 138 9.82 -0.03 -5.62
C GLY A 138 10.67 1.14 -5.14
N LYS A 139 10.07 2.14 -4.50
CA LYS A 139 10.72 3.41 -4.16
C LYS A 139 10.87 3.67 -2.66
N LYS A 140 10.06 3.01 -1.82
CA LYS A 140 9.94 3.32 -0.40
C LYS A 140 10.26 2.16 0.54
N ALA A 141 10.37 0.92 0.04
CA ALA A 141 10.82 -0.23 0.79
C ALA A 141 12.27 -0.60 0.42
N SER A 142 13.15 -0.68 1.42
CA SER A 142 14.51 -1.22 1.25
C SER A 142 14.43 -2.74 1.22
N ALA A 143 14.66 -3.37 0.05
CA ALA A 143 14.60 -4.82 -0.10
C ALA A 143 15.53 -5.32 -1.21
N LYS A 144 16.09 -6.52 -1.01
CA LYS A 144 16.93 -7.19 -2.02
C LYS A 144 16.11 -7.61 -3.24
N VAL A 145 14.90 -8.14 -3.00
CA VAL A 145 13.95 -8.57 -4.03
C VAL A 145 12.63 -7.87 -3.82
N ARG A 146 11.96 -7.49 -4.92
CA ARG A 146 10.64 -6.87 -4.90
C ARG A 146 9.70 -7.66 -5.77
N MET A 147 8.49 -7.92 -5.28
CA MET A 147 7.45 -8.66 -5.97
C MET A 147 6.15 -7.85 -5.98
N SER A 148 5.49 -7.85 -7.13
CA SER A 148 4.14 -7.32 -7.28
C SER A 148 3.17 -8.49 -7.38
N TRP A 149 2.21 -8.55 -6.45
CA TRP A 149 1.17 -9.56 -6.45
C TRP A 149 -0.12 -8.94 -6.95
N PHE A 150 -0.61 -9.40 -8.08
CA PHE A 150 -1.85 -8.92 -8.68
C PHE A 150 -2.99 -9.87 -8.36
N HIS A 151 -4.10 -9.29 -7.90
CA HIS A 151 -5.40 -9.95 -7.89
C HIS A 151 -6.20 -9.40 -9.07
N THR A 152 -6.51 -10.27 -10.01
CA THR A 152 -7.44 -9.98 -11.12
C THR A 152 -8.58 -10.97 -11.01
N ASP A 153 -9.80 -10.44 -10.99
CA ASP A 153 -11.01 -11.25 -11.16
C ASP A 153 -11.17 -11.66 -12.63
#